data_8dc2535bd7eca3557c000071d2f43511
#
_entry.id   8dc2535bd7eca3557c000071d2f43511
#
_cell.length_a   1.000
_cell.length_b   1.000
_cell.length_c   1.000
_cell.angle_alpha   90.00
_cell.angle_beta   90.00
_cell.angle_gamma   90.00
#
_symmetry.space_group_name_H-M   'P 1'
#
loop_
_entity.id
_entity.type
_entity.pdbx_description
1 polymer ?
#
loop_
_entity_poly.entity_id
_entity_poly.type
_entity_poly.pdbx_seq_one_letter_code
_entity_poly.pdbx_strand_id
1 'polypeptide(L)'
;MLSTRTGHGASAVVSAAFSGSAGRGGILTPRLYAAEPTFARLPAARLAAPVPRGARSMEGMPPALQPSSTAPFASPGKRVLLAAPRGYCAGVDRAVVTVEKALELYGPPVYVRKEIVHNKYVVQTLRERGAVFVDETDEVPEGATVIFSAHGVAPIVHEEAAARRLRTIDATCPLVTKVHREAVRFAAEDYDILLIGHEGHEEVVGTSGEAPEHIVLVDGPTDVDSVAVRDPEKVVWLSQTTLSVDETLATVARLREKFPLLQDPPSDDICYATQNRQLAVKQMAPRCDLMIVVGSRNSSNSVRLVEVALEHGAGAGHLVDYAAEIDPAWLESVATVGVTSGASVPEILVRDVLAWLAERGYAEVETVVAAQESLLFALPHELRRDLPPEDAAEQDRHEAADTALH
;
A
#
# COMPACT_ATOMS: atom_id res chain seq x y z
N MET A 1 -57.37 40.14 -7.29
CA MET A 1 -56.83 41.50 -7.58
C MET A 1 -55.33 41.32 -7.61
N LEU A 2 -54.75 41.14 -8.78
CA LEU A 2 -53.99 42.11 -9.60
C LEU A 2 -52.88 42.80 -8.77
N SER A 3 -51.60 42.58 -9.06
CA SER A 3 -50.90 43.23 -10.17
C SER A 3 -49.46 42.69 -10.32
N THR A 4 -49.12 42.36 -11.53
CA THR A 4 -47.82 42.16 -12.16
C THR A 4 -46.90 43.38 -12.10
N ARG A 5 -45.57 43.21 -12.01
CA ARG A 5 -44.63 43.99 -12.84
C ARG A 5 -43.29 43.30 -13.03
N THR A 6 -43.00 43.09 -14.27
CA THR A 6 -41.73 42.73 -14.92
C THR A 6 -40.70 43.86 -14.85
N GLY A 7 -39.41 43.50 -14.79
CA GLY A 7 -38.30 44.43 -14.95
C GLY A 7 -37.09 43.71 -15.57
N HIS A 8 -36.86 43.91 -16.86
CA HIS A 8 -35.68 43.53 -17.64
C HIS A 8 -34.49 44.46 -17.27
N GLY A 9 -33.30 43.90 -17.24
CA GLY A 9 -32.05 44.65 -17.13
C GLY A 9 -30.89 43.91 -17.73
N ALA A 10 -30.46 44.36 -18.87
CA ALA A 10 -29.52 43.84 -19.86
C ALA A 10 -28.08 43.77 -19.41
N SER A 11 -27.44 42.75 -19.89
CA SER A 11 -26.15 42.58 -20.58
C SER A 11 -25.10 43.69 -20.50
N ALA A 12 -23.88 43.32 -20.09
CA ALA A 12 -22.66 44.01 -20.54
C ALA A 12 -21.55 42.96 -20.77
N VAL A 13 -21.33 42.71 -22.06
CA VAL A 13 -20.16 41.97 -22.59
C VAL A 13 -19.00 42.99 -22.60
N VAL A 14 -17.88 42.64 -21.98
CA VAL A 14 -16.59 43.31 -22.20
C VAL A 14 -15.64 42.35 -22.91
N SER A 15 -15.51 42.61 -24.20
CA SER A 15 -14.50 42.03 -25.09
C SER A 15 -13.21 42.85 -24.93
N ALA A 16 -12.12 42.19 -24.58
CA ALA A 16 -10.76 42.72 -24.68
C ALA A 16 -9.96 41.91 -25.67
N ALA A 17 -9.79 42.47 -26.85
CA ALA A 17 -8.86 42.01 -27.88
C ALA A 17 -7.42 42.38 -27.48
N PHE A 18 -6.51 41.44 -27.55
CA PHE A 18 -5.06 41.68 -27.59
C PHE A 18 -4.48 41.17 -28.91
N SER A 19 -3.95 42.08 -29.67
CA SER A 19 -3.29 41.90 -30.95
C SER A 19 -1.84 41.39 -30.78
N GLY A 20 -1.46 40.56 -31.72
CA GLY A 20 -0.27 39.87 -31.99
C GLY A 20 1.10 40.51 -31.90
N SER A 21 2.10 39.66 -31.82
CA SER A 21 3.34 39.80 -32.59
C SER A 21 3.95 38.42 -32.84
N ALA A 22 4.22 38.15 -34.10
CA ALA A 22 4.88 36.95 -34.58
C ALA A 22 6.40 37.09 -34.31
N GLY A 23 6.98 36.05 -33.73
CA GLY A 23 8.44 35.85 -33.63
C GLY A 23 8.82 34.48 -34.18
N ARG A 24 9.62 34.47 -35.24
CA ARG A 24 10.12 33.30 -35.96
C ARG A 24 11.17 32.52 -35.15
N GLY A 25 11.16 31.21 -35.33
CA GLY A 25 12.42 30.48 -35.51
C GLY A 25 12.75 29.42 -34.48
N GLY A 26 12.85 28.18 -34.94
CA GLY A 26 13.62 27.17 -34.28
C GLY A 26 12.91 25.80 -34.14
N ILE A 27 12.92 25.05 -35.26
CA ILE A 27 12.61 23.64 -35.26
C ILE A 27 13.78 22.90 -34.60
N LEU A 28 13.62 22.39 -33.39
CA LEU A 28 14.50 21.42 -32.76
C LEU A 28 13.79 20.07 -32.74
N THR A 29 14.26 19.17 -33.58
CA THR A 29 13.87 17.75 -33.58
C THR A 29 14.36 17.06 -32.32
N PRO A 30 13.50 16.24 -31.65
CA PRO A 30 13.95 15.41 -30.53
C PRO A 30 14.78 14.22 -31.09
N ARG A 31 16.00 14.08 -30.61
CA ARG A 31 16.79 12.88 -30.79
C ARG A 31 16.19 11.75 -29.96
N LEU A 32 15.75 10.71 -30.65
CA LEU A 32 15.44 9.39 -30.12
C LEU A 32 16.72 8.80 -29.46
N TYR A 33 16.69 8.59 -28.16
CA TYR A 33 17.61 7.68 -27.47
C TYR A 33 16.87 6.33 -27.35
N ALA A 34 17.14 5.45 -28.30
CA ALA A 34 16.85 4.02 -28.13
C ALA A 34 18.06 3.41 -27.40
N ALA A 35 17.88 3.03 -26.16
CA ALA A 35 18.81 2.16 -25.44
C ALA A 35 18.20 0.76 -25.41
N GLU A 36 18.67 -0.13 -26.28
CA GLU A 36 18.38 -1.56 -26.19
C GLU A 36 19.18 -2.17 -25.03
N PRO A 37 18.58 -3.06 -24.21
CA PRO A 37 19.33 -3.82 -23.22
C PRO A 37 20.08 -4.96 -23.92
N THR A 38 21.40 -4.88 -23.89
CA THR A 38 22.32 -5.93 -24.35
C THR A 38 22.25 -7.12 -23.40
N PHE A 39 21.55 -8.16 -23.77
CA PHE A 39 21.65 -9.47 -23.11
C PHE A 39 22.99 -10.11 -23.46
N ALA A 40 23.91 -10.18 -22.50
CA ALA A 40 25.13 -10.95 -22.60
C ALA A 40 24.79 -12.45 -22.65
N ARG A 41 25.03 -13.08 -23.79
CA ARG A 41 24.99 -14.54 -23.95
C ARG A 41 26.16 -15.18 -23.23
N LEU A 42 25.88 -16.02 -22.25
CA LEU A 42 26.87 -16.96 -21.66
C LEU A 42 27.26 -18.02 -22.71
N PRO A 43 28.56 -18.41 -22.80
CA PRO A 43 29.00 -19.39 -23.76
C PRO A 43 28.58 -20.81 -23.36
N ALA A 44 28.11 -21.57 -24.36
CA ALA A 44 27.75 -22.97 -24.24
C ALA A 44 28.94 -23.85 -23.81
N ALA A 45 28.71 -24.66 -22.78
CA ALA A 45 29.68 -25.65 -22.32
C ALA A 45 29.89 -26.72 -23.39
N ARG A 46 31.17 -26.95 -23.70
CA ARG A 46 31.61 -28.01 -24.64
C ARG A 46 31.36 -29.41 -24.07
N LEU A 47 30.71 -30.25 -24.89
CA LEU A 47 30.57 -31.67 -24.68
C LEU A 47 31.95 -32.34 -24.56
N ALA A 48 32.15 -33.08 -23.49
CA ALA A 48 33.35 -33.89 -23.28
C ALA A 48 33.30 -35.20 -24.14
N ALA A 49 34.44 -35.53 -24.69
CA ALA A 49 34.69 -36.73 -25.51
C ALA A 49 34.65 -38.03 -24.71
N PRO A 50 34.39 -39.19 -25.35
CA PRO A 50 34.26 -40.49 -24.66
C PRO A 50 35.60 -41.07 -24.23
N VAL A 51 35.61 -41.64 -23.02
CA VAL A 51 36.74 -42.37 -22.43
C VAL A 51 36.75 -43.84 -22.92
N PRO A 52 37.92 -44.42 -23.30
CA PRO A 52 38.00 -45.79 -23.80
C PRO A 52 37.84 -46.84 -22.68
N ARG A 53 37.10 -47.90 -22.98
CA ARG A 53 36.94 -49.10 -22.16
C ARG A 53 38.22 -49.92 -22.14
N GLY A 54 38.90 -49.96 -20.99
CA GLY A 54 39.93 -50.94 -20.69
C GLY A 54 39.40 -51.96 -19.68
N ALA A 55 39.29 -53.20 -20.10
CA ALA A 55 38.97 -54.32 -19.22
C ALA A 55 40.21 -54.69 -18.38
N ARG A 56 40.04 -54.68 -17.04
CA ARG A 56 40.94 -55.32 -16.11
C ARG A 56 40.18 -56.26 -15.14
N SER A 57 40.65 -57.41 -15.03
CA SER A 57 40.18 -58.58 -14.25
C SER A 57 39.97 -58.29 -12.77
N MET A 58 38.86 -58.81 -12.26
CA MET A 58 38.53 -58.87 -10.85
C MET A 58 39.30 -59.87 -10.10
N GLU A 59 40.10 -59.46 -9.12
CA GLU A 59 40.49 -60.25 -7.97
C GLU A 59 40.71 -59.31 -6.77
N GLY A 60 40.02 -59.65 -5.66
CA GLY A 60 40.29 -59.02 -4.36
C GLY A 60 39.29 -57.90 -3.90
N MET A 61 38.02 -58.27 -3.77
CA MET A 61 37.11 -57.41 -2.96
C MET A 61 37.16 -57.77 -1.48
N PRO A 62 37.45 -56.84 -0.58
CA PRO A 62 37.15 -57.02 0.85
C PRO A 62 35.63 -57.00 1.09
N PRO A 63 35.12 -57.58 2.19
CA PRO A 63 33.69 -57.73 2.45
C PRO A 63 33.01 -56.37 2.56
N ALA A 64 31.84 -56.28 1.95
CA ALA A 64 30.96 -55.09 1.96
C ALA A 64 30.74 -54.61 3.39
N LEU A 65 31.14 -53.36 3.66
CA LEU A 65 30.71 -52.63 4.84
C LEU A 65 29.18 -52.48 4.74
N GLN A 66 28.47 -53.07 5.67
CA GLN A 66 27.05 -52.87 5.85
C GLN A 66 26.81 -51.36 6.10
N PRO A 67 25.79 -50.72 5.50
CA PRO A 67 25.46 -49.34 5.82
C PRO A 67 25.04 -49.30 7.29
N SER A 68 25.93 -48.76 8.12
CA SER A 68 25.64 -48.45 9.50
C SER A 68 24.57 -47.39 9.58
N SER A 69 23.49 -47.75 10.27
CA SER A 69 22.61 -46.90 11.04
C SER A 69 22.11 -45.66 10.30
N THR A 70 20.92 -45.75 9.76
CA THR A 70 20.03 -44.59 9.60
C THR A 70 19.96 -43.88 10.95
N ALA A 71 20.75 -42.80 11.10
CA ALA A 71 20.44 -41.79 12.09
C ALA A 71 19.00 -41.38 11.84
N PRO A 72 18.13 -41.31 12.84
CA PRO A 72 16.79 -40.77 12.64
C PRO A 72 16.97 -39.37 12.07
N PHE A 73 16.34 -39.07 10.92
CA PHE A 73 16.18 -37.71 10.47
C PHE A 73 15.59 -36.98 11.67
N ALA A 74 16.37 -36.12 12.32
CA ALA A 74 15.87 -35.24 13.33
C ALA A 74 14.72 -34.50 12.64
N SER A 75 13.51 -34.60 13.16
CA SER A 75 12.39 -33.80 12.70
C SER A 75 12.87 -32.37 12.66
N PRO A 76 12.69 -31.61 11.56
CA PRO A 76 13.15 -30.27 11.52
C PRO A 76 12.59 -29.54 12.76
N GLY A 77 13.48 -28.94 13.55
CA GLY A 77 13.10 -28.28 14.78
C GLY A 77 12.05 -27.21 14.48
N LYS A 78 11.14 -26.96 15.41
CA LYS A 78 10.15 -25.90 15.31
C LYS A 78 10.86 -24.56 15.16
N ARG A 79 10.53 -23.80 14.12
CA ARG A 79 11.14 -22.50 13.83
C ARG A 79 10.13 -21.46 13.32
N VAL A 80 10.53 -20.20 13.41
CA VAL A 80 9.81 -19.05 12.85
C VAL A 80 10.60 -18.46 11.70
N LEU A 81 9.93 -18.19 10.58
CA LEU A 81 10.42 -17.28 9.55
C LEU A 81 9.75 -15.91 9.76
N LEU A 82 10.54 -14.88 10.00
CA LEU A 82 10.05 -13.53 10.30
C LEU A 82 10.29 -12.61 9.11
N ALA A 83 9.24 -12.02 8.56
CA ALA A 83 9.34 -11.11 7.42
C ALA A 83 10.07 -9.80 7.77
N ALA A 84 10.85 -9.30 6.81
CA ALA A 84 11.34 -7.93 6.78
C ALA A 84 11.27 -7.39 5.33
N PRO A 85 10.63 -6.21 5.09
CA PRO A 85 9.99 -5.35 6.11
C PRO A 85 8.66 -5.90 6.64
N ARG A 86 8.23 -5.36 7.76
CA ARG A 86 6.94 -5.57 8.42
C ARG A 86 6.63 -4.34 9.28
N GLY A 87 5.42 -4.28 9.83
CA GLY A 87 5.03 -3.19 10.74
C GLY A 87 4.83 -1.85 10.02
N TYR A 88 4.89 -0.75 10.76
CA TYR A 88 4.60 0.58 10.24
C TYR A 88 5.37 0.91 8.97
N CYS A 89 4.65 1.44 7.97
CA CYS A 89 5.24 2.15 6.85
C CYS A 89 5.33 3.65 7.14
N ALA A 90 6.07 4.39 6.32
CA ALA A 90 6.24 5.84 6.51
C ALA A 90 4.90 6.61 6.55
N GLY A 91 3.91 6.22 5.73
CA GLY A 91 2.59 6.85 5.72
C GLY A 91 1.81 6.63 7.01
N VAL A 92 1.84 5.42 7.54
CA VAL A 92 1.20 5.06 8.81
C VAL A 92 1.90 5.73 9.99
N ASP A 93 3.22 5.68 10.05
CA ASP A 93 4.01 6.33 11.10
C ASP A 93 3.68 7.84 11.15
N ARG A 94 3.72 8.51 10.01
CA ARG A 94 3.32 9.92 9.88
C ARG A 94 1.92 10.18 10.43
N ALA A 95 0.94 9.35 10.09
CA ALA A 95 -0.44 9.56 10.50
C ALA A 95 -0.63 9.36 12.01
N VAL A 96 -0.04 8.32 12.59
CA VAL A 96 -0.10 8.05 14.04
C VAL A 96 0.59 9.17 14.82
N VAL A 97 1.82 9.55 14.43
CA VAL A 97 2.58 10.65 15.06
C VAL A 97 1.83 11.99 14.93
N THR A 98 1.09 12.22 13.84
CA THR A 98 0.24 13.41 13.68
C THR A 98 -0.79 13.52 14.80
N VAL A 99 -1.50 12.44 15.13
CA VAL A 99 -2.49 12.46 16.23
C VAL A 99 -1.80 12.64 17.58
N GLU A 100 -0.68 11.96 17.81
CA GLU A 100 0.08 12.08 19.05
C GLU A 100 0.56 13.52 19.28
N LYS A 101 1.18 14.12 18.28
CA LYS A 101 1.65 15.51 18.34
C LYS A 101 0.50 16.52 18.46
N ALA A 102 -0.63 16.29 17.81
CA ALA A 102 -1.80 17.14 17.97
C ALA A 102 -2.36 17.09 19.42
N LEU A 103 -2.39 15.89 20.03
CA LEU A 103 -2.77 15.74 21.45
C LEU A 103 -1.79 16.45 22.39
N GLU A 104 -0.48 16.41 22.10
CA GLU A 104 0.55 17.11 22.87
C GLU A 104 0.43 18.63 22.75
N LEU A 105 0.18 19.17 21.55
CA LEU A 105 0.14 20.60 21.28
C LEU A 105 -1.17 21.27 21.70
N TYR A 106 -2.28 20.61 21.43
CA TYR A 106 -3.61 21.24 21.60
C TYR A 106 -4.36 20.73 22.83
N GLY A 107 -3.90 19.60 23.40
CA GLY A 107 -4.59 18.89 24.46
C GLY A 107 -5.84 18.17 23.97
N PRO A 108 -6.37 17.22 24.77
CA PRO A 108 -7.62 16.54 24.45
C PRO A 108 -8.84 17.45 24.65
N PRO A 109 -9.94 17.26 23.87
CA PRO A 109 -10.07 16.25 22.83
C PRO A 109 -9.51 16.71 21.47
N VAL A 110 -8.89 15.78 20.74
CA VAL A 110 -8.58 15.92 19.30
C VAL A 110 -9.46 14.91 18.57
N TYR A 111 -10.20 15.37 17.58
CA TYR A 111 -11.11 14.52 16.81
C TYR A 111 -10.36 13.89 15.65
N VAL A 112 -10.71 12.66 15.29
CA VAL A 112 -10.17 11.92 14.15
C VAL A 112 -11.34 11.38 13.36
N ARG A 113 -11.44 11.78 12.08
CA ARG A 113 -12.49 11.24 11.21
C ARG A 113 -12.12 9.83 10.75
N LYS A 114 -13.04 8.88 10.95
CA LYS A 114 -12.82 7.44 10.77
C LYS A 114 -11.65 6.94 11.64
N GLU A 115 -11.06 5.81 11.29
CA GLU A 115 -9.84 5.34 11.93
C GLU A 115 -8.62 6.02 11.30
N ILE A 116 -7.69 6.51 12.12
CA ILE A 116 -6.45 7.14 11.58
C ILE A 116 -5.68 6.20 10.66
N VAL A 117 -5.65 4.92 11.01
CA VAL A 117 -5.18 3.76 10.26
C VAL A 117 -6.00 2.54 10.69
N HIS A 118 -6.16 1.55 9.83
CA HIS A 118 -6.91 0.33 10.15
C HIS A 118 -6.12 -0.60 11.08
N ASN A 119 -6.13 -0.29 12.38
CA ASN A 119 -5.54 -1.12 13.43
C ASN A 119 -6.22 -0.86 14.78
N LYS A 120 -6.84 -1.88 15.36
CA LYS A 120 -7.60 -1.77 16.62
C LYS A 120 -6.74 -1.30 17.78
N TYR A 121 -5.52 -1.80 17.91
CA TYR A 121 -4.61 -1.43 18.98
C TYR A 121 -4.24 0.06 18.90
N VAL A 122 -3.93 0.55 17.70
CA VAL A 122 -3.60 1.97 17.48
C VAL A 122 -4.77 2.87 17.84
N VAL A 123 -5.96 2.56 17.32
CA VAL A 123 -7.19 3.32 17.62
C VAL A 123 -7.48 3.34 19.11
N GLN A 124 -7.37 2.18 19.79
CA GLN A 124 -7.59 2.11 21.23
C GLN A 124 -6.56 2.91 22.02
N THR A 125 -5.28 2.78 21.69
CA THR A 125 -4.20 3.53 22.36
C THR A 125 -4.39 5.04 22.24
N LEU A 126 -4.77 5.53 21.06
CA LEU A 126 -5.01 6.95 20.85
C LEU A 126 -6.29 7.43 21.56
N ARG A 127 -7.34 6.62 21.65
CA ARG A 127 -8.53 6.91 22.48
C ARG A 127 -8.17 7.09 23.94
N GLU A 128 -7.35 6.21 24.50
CA GLU A 128 -6.89 6.28 25.89
C GLU A 128 -6.07 7.54 26.18
N ARG A 129 -5.45 8.12 25.15
CA ARG A 129 -4.71 9.40 25.21
C ARG A 129 -5.59 10.62 24.97
N GLY A 130 -6.88 10.43 24.64
CA GLY A 130 -7.87 11.51 24.48
C GLY A 130 -8.23 11.88 23.06
N ALA A 131 -7.87 11.06 22.06
CA ALA A 131 -8.42 11.18 20.73
C ALA A 131 -9.88 10.70 20.69
N VAL A 132 -10.74 11.41 19.98
CA VAL A 132 -12.14 11.08 19.78
C VAL A 132 -12.36 10.73 18.31
N PHE A 133 -12.64 9.45 18.06
CA PHE A 133 -12.91 8.97 16.70
C PHE A 133 -14.39 9.16 16.39
N VAL A 134 -14.67 9.81 15.26
CA VAL A 134 -15.99 10.11 14.73
C VAL A 134 -16.14 9.54 13.33
N ASP A 135 -17.38 9.28 12.91
CA ASP A 135 -17.63 8.80 11.56
C ASP A 135 -17.61 9.95 10.56
N GLU A 136 -18.25 11.08 10.88
CA GLU A 136 -18.35 12.20 9.96
C GLU A 136 -18.03 13.53 10.66
N THR A 137 -17.78 14.56 9.85
CA THR A 137 -17.36 15.89 10.33
C THR A 137 -18.48 16.62 11.09
N ASP A 138 -19.75 16.26 10.90
CA ASP A 138 -20.89 16.84 11.59
C ASP A 138 -20.97 16.46 13.07
N GLU A 139 -20.33 15.39 13.47
CA GLU A 139 -20.18 14.97 14.87
C GLU A 139 -19.14 15.79 15.64
N VAL A 140 -18.26 16.53 14.92
CA VAL A 140 -17.21 17.34 15.53
C VAL A 140 -17.79 18.68 15.97
N PRO A 141 -17.58 19.17 17.22
CA PRO A 141 -18.00 20.50 17.63
C PRO A 141 -17.40 21.60 16.76
N GLU A 142 -18.19 22.65 16.46
CA GLU A 142 -17.69 23.80 15.66
C GLU A 142 -16.38 24.37 16.23
N GLY A 143 -15.42 24.65 15.37
CA GLY A 143 -14.13 25.23 15.72
C GLY A 143 -13.14 24.25 16.38
N ALA A 144 -13.54 22.99 16.64
CA ALA A 144 -12.63 22.00 17.19
C ALA A 144 -11.61 21.49 16.16
N THR A 145 -10.55 20.86 16.64
CA THR A 145 -9.51 20.25 15.79
C THR A 145 -9.95 18.87 15.33
N VAL A 146 -9.90 18.63 14.00
CA VAL A 146 -10.15 17.32 13.39
C VAL A 146 -8.98 16.92 12.51
N ILE A 147 -8.62 15.64 12.59
CA ILE A 147 -7.56 15.03 11.76
C ILE A 147 -8.22 14.10 10.75
N PHE A 148 -7.86 14.24 9.47
CA PHE A 148 -8.22 13.30 8.43
C PHE A 148 -7.22 12.14 8.38
N SER A 149 -7.72 10.94 8.11
CA SER A 149 -6.94 9.70 8.18
C SER A 149 -5.89 9.57 7.07
N ALA A 150 -5.00 8.60 7.23
CA ALA A 150 -3.99 8.26 6.21
C ALA A 150 -4.59 7.88 4.85
N HIS A 151 -5.85 7.45 4.81
CA HIS A 151 -6.55 6.95 3.63
C HIS A 151 -6.98 8.04 2.64
N GLY A 152 -6.92 9.32 3.06
CA GLY A 152 -7.45 10.44 2.28
C GLY A 152 -8.95 10.63 2.44
N VAL A 153 -9.43 11.76 1.98
CA VAL A 153 -10.85 12.13 2.00
C VAL A 153 -11.24 12.81 0.70
N ALA A 154 -12.51 12.69 0.32
CA ALA A 154 -13.05 13.42 -0.83
C ALA A 154 -13.08 14.94 -0.58
N PRO A 155 -12.99 15.78 -1.61
CA PRO A 155 -13.04 17.24 -1.49
C PRO A 155 -14.23 17.78 -0.69
N ILE A 156 -15.38 17.12 -0.80
CA ILE A 156 -16.60 17.53 -0.06
C ILE A 156 -16.39 17.50 1.47
N VAL A 157 -15.55 16.59 1.99
CA VAL A 157 -15.25 16.51 3.42
C VAL A 157 -14.46 17.74 3.89
N HIS A 158 -13.55 18.26 3.05
CA HIS A 158 -12.85 19.52 3.32
C HIS A 158 -13.81 20.72 3.33
N GLU A 159 -14.76 20.76 2.39
CA GLU A 159 -15.78 21.82 2.30
C GLU A 159 -16.70 21.81 3.54
N GLU A 160 -17.16 20.64 3.96
CA GLU A 160 -17.98 20.46 5.16
C GLU A 160 -17.23 20.89 6.42
N ALA A 161 -15.97 20.48 6.58
CA ALA A 161 -15.13 20.88 7.69
C ALA A 161 -14.92 22.42 7.72
N ALA A 162 -14.68 23.03 6.56
CA ALA A 162 -14.53 24.47 6.43
C ALA A 162 -15.85 25.22 6.78
N ALA A 163 -17.00 24.74 6.31
CA ALA A 163 -18.32 25.30 6.64
C ALA A 163 -18.59 25.30 8.15
N ARG A 164 -18.09 24.30 8.88
CA ARG A 164 -18.17 24.16 10.34
C ARG A 164 -17.01 24.86 11.08
N ARG A 165 -16.14 25.55 10.34
CA ARG A 165 -14.95 26.25 10.90
C ARG A 165 -14.05 25.32 11.72
N LEU A 166 -13.96 24.04 11.34
CA LEU A 166 -13.08 23.11 11.99
C LEU A 166 -11.62 23.45 11.69
N ARG A 167 -10.76 23.22 12.65
CA ARG A 167 -9.31 23.24 12.43
C ARG A 167 -8.90 21.89 11.89
N THR A 168 -8.67 21.81 10.59
CA THR A 168 -8.30 20.56 9.92
C THR A 168 -6.80 20.34 9.91
N ILE A 169 -6.39 19.08 10.13
CA ILE A 169 -5.02 18.58 9.93
C ILE A 169 -5.14 17.37 9.01
N ASP A 170 -4.53 17.45 7.84
CA ASP A 170 -4.63 16.38 6.85
C ASP A 170 -3.46 15.40 6.99
N ALA A 171 -3.73 14.21 7.55
CA ALA A 171 -2.76 13.14 7.69
C ALA A 171 -2.74 12.17 6.51
N THR A 172 -3.40 12.48 5.39
CA THR A 172 -3.39 11.67 4.16
C THR A 172 -1.96 11.30 3.76
N CYS A 173 -1.72 10.02 3.51
CA CYS A 173 -0.43 9.53 3.04
C CYS A 173 -0.05 10.22 1.71
N PRO A 174 1.17 10.73 1.54
CA PRO A 174 1.60 11.35 0.28
C PRO A 174 1.40 10.46 -0.95
N LEU A 175 1.51 9.12 -0.80
CA LEU A 175 1.29 8.17 -1.89
C LEU A 175 -0.20 8.04 -2.26
N VAL A 176 -1.12 8.24 -1.32
CA VAL A 176 -2.56 8.36 -1.59
C VAL A 176 -2.85 9.70 -2.26
N THR A 177 -2.25 10.80 -1.75
CA THR A 177 -2.37 12.13 -2.38
C THR A 177 -1.91 12.12 -3.84
N LYS A 178 -0.89 11.31 -4.17
CA LYS A 178 -0.45 11.11 -5.57
C LYS A 178 -1.60 10.59 -6.44
N VAL A 179 -2.30 9.53 -6.00
CA VAL A 179 -3.42 8.93 -6.75
C VAL A 179 -4.56 9.94 -6.92
N HIS A 180 -4.91 10.69 -5.86
CA HIS A 180 -5.89 11.77 -5.92
C HIS A 180 -5.52 12.82 -6.98
N ARG A 181 -4.27 13.29 -7.00
CA ARG A 181 -3.79 14.27 -8.00
C ARG A 181 -3.84 13.73 -9.43
N GLU A 182 -3.55 12.44 -9.62
CA GLU A 182 -3.65 11.79 -10.91
C GLU A 182 -5.10 11.70 -11.37
N ALA A 183 -6.04 11.37 -10.48
CA ALA A 183 -7.47 11.36 -10.77
C ALA A 183 -7.94 12.75 -11.23
N VAL A 184 -7.60 13.82 -10.51
CA VAL A 184 -7.92 15.20 -10.89
C VAL A 184 -7.32 15.57 -12.26
N ARG A 185 -6.05 15.21 -12.50
CA ARG A 185 -5.38 15.51 -13.76
C ARG A 185 -6.03 14.81 -14.95
N PHE A 186 -6.27 13.50 -14.84
CA PHE A 186 -6.89 12.76 -15.94
C PHE A 186 -8.34 13.17 -16.19
N ALA A 187 -9.09 13.50 -15.14
CA ALA A 187 -10.43 14.06 -15.29
C ALA A 187 -10.41 15.42 -16.03
N ALA A 188 -9.44 16.30 -15.73
CA ALA A 188 -9.27 17.57 -16.44
C ALA A 188 -8.90 17.40 -17.92
N GLU A 189 -8.30 16.28 -18.30
CA GLU A 189 -8.00 15.88 -19.68
C GLU A 189 -9.16 15.07 -20.34
N ASP A 190 -10.31 14.95 -19.64
CA ASP A 190 -11.50 14.23 -20.05
C ASP A 190 -11.29 12.73 -20.32
N TYR A 191 -10.49 12.08 -19.45
CA TYR A 191 -10.35 10.63 -19.44
C TYR A 191 -11.44 9.97 -18.60
N ASP A 192 -11.84 8.75 -18.98
CA ASP A 192 -12.50 7.82 -18.07
C ASP A 192 -11.43 7.11 -17.25
N ILE A 193 -11.60 7.12 -15.94
CA ILE A 193 -10.64 6.60 -14.97
C ILE A 193 -11.18 5.32 -14.38
N LEU A 194 -10.55 4.19 -14.68
CA LEU A 194 -10.87 2.89 -14.10
C LEU A 194 -10.12 2.73 -12.80
N LEU A 195 -10.78 3.02 -11.68
CA LEU A 195 -10.18 2.88 -10.36
C LEU A 195 -10.31 1.43 -9.88
N ILE A 196 -9.20 0.71 -9.86
CA ILE A 196 -9.15 -0.66 -9.32
C ILE A 196 -9.09 -0.55 -7.79
N GLY A 197 -10.08 -1.13 -7.09
CA GLY A 197 -10.18 -1.02 -5.64
C GLY A 197 -11.45 -1.64 -5.09
N HIS A 198 -11.54 -1.77 -3.77
CA HIS A 198 -12.69 -2.38 -3.11
C HIS A 198 -13.77 -1.36 -2.78
N GLU A 199 -15.00 -1.67 -3.14
CA GLU A 199 -16.15 -0.84 -2.80
C GLU A 199 -16.24 -0.58 -1.29
N GLY A 200 -16.47 0.68 -0.92
CA GLY A 200 -16.60 1.10 0.48
C GLY A 200 -15.29 1.27 1.25
N HIS A 201 -14.14 0.99 0.66
CA HIS A 201 -12.87 1.32 1.29
C HIS A 201 -12.64 2.82 1.30
N GLU A 202 -12.19 3.39 2.43
CA GLU A 202 -12.02 4.84 2.64
C GLU A 202 -11.16 5.50 1.55
N GLU A 203 -10.06 4.85 1.14
CA GLU A 203 -9.18 5.34 0.08
C GLU A 203 -9.89 5.41 -1.27
N VAL A 204 -10.74 4.41 -1.58
CA VAL A 204 -11.53 4.37 -2.82
C VAL A 204 -12.61 5.45 -2.79
N VAL A 205 -13.29 5.63 -1.66
CA VAL A 205 -14.28 6.70 -1.48
C VAL A 205 -13.63 8.08 -1.65
N GLY A 206 -12.46 8.29 -1.03
CA GLY A 206 -11.68 9.53 -1.15
C GLY A 206 -11.30 9.85 -2.59
N THR A 207 -10.65 8.89 -3.26
CA THR A 207 -10.20 9.04 -4.66
C THR A 207 -11.39 9.23 -5.62
N SER A 208 -12.47 8.45 -5.45
CA SER A 208 -13.66 8.57 -6.29
C SER A 208 -14.33 9.94 -6.16
N GLY A 209 -14.25 10.55 -4.98
CA GLY A 209 -14.77 11.89 -4.73
C GLY A 209 -14.01 13.01 -5.43
N GLU A 210 -12.77 12.80 -5.90
CA GLU A 210 -12.00 13.80 -6.65
C GLU A 210 -12.58 14.07 -8.04
N ALA A 211 -13.16 13.06 -8.69
CA ALA A 211 -13.71 13.18 -10.03
C ALA A 211 -14.86 12.18 -10.26
N PRO A 212 -16.00 12.31 -9.55
CA PRO A 212 -17.05 11.29 -9.51
C PRO A 212 -17.71 11.02 -10.87
N GLU A 213 -17.70 11.99 -11.81
CA GLU A 213 -18.24 11.83 -13.14
C GLU A 213 -17.29 11.11 -14.13
N HIS A 214 -16.02 10.97 -13.76
CA HIS A 214 -14.96 10.38 -14.57
C HIS A 214 -14.50 9.01 -14.06
N ILE A 215 -14.77 8.68 -12.79
CA ILE A 215 -14.27 7.47 -12.15
C ILE A 215 -15.30 6.35 -12.22
N VAL A 216 -14.86 5.20 -12.72
CA VAL A 216 -15.57 3.93 -12.71
C VAL A 216 -14.79 2.96 -11.81
N LEU A 217 -15.43 2.47 -10.75
CA LEU A 217 -14.83 1.49 -9.84
C LEU A 217 -14.77 0.10 -10.51
N VAL A 218 -13.65 -0.61 -10.32
CA VAL A 218 -13.42 -1.97 -10.78
C VAL A 218 -12.94 -2.81 -9.61
N ASP A 219 -13.79 -3.68 -9.09
CA ASP A 219 -13.48 -4.54 -7.93
C ASP A 219 -12.89 -5.89 -8.38
N GLY A 220 -11.75 -5.84 -9.05
CA GLY A 220 -11.01 -7.01 -9.48
C GLY A 220 -11.31 -7.51 -10.90
N PRO A 221 -10.69 -8.65 -11.30
CA PRO A 221 -10.73 -9.11 -12.69
C PRO A 221 -12.12 -9.59 -13.15
N THR A 222 -12.99 -10.01 -12.24
CA THR A 222 -14.34 -10.48 -12.58
C THR A 222 -15.27 -9.37 -13.00
N ASP A 223 -15.00 -8.14 -12.57
CA ASP A 223 -15.83 -6.97 -12.84
C ASP A 223 -15.61 -6.36 -14.22
N VAL A 224 -14.47 -6.66 -14.84
CA VAL A 224 -14.03 -6.04 -16.11
C VAL A 224 -15.09 -6.13 -17.20
N ASP A 225 -15.85 -7.23 -17.27
CA ASP A 225 -16.85 -7.42 -18.32
C ASP A 225 -18.03 -6.42 -18.21
N SER A 226 -18.35 -5.98 -16.98
CA SER A 226 -19.41 -5.01 -16.68
C SER A 226 -19.02 -3.56 -16.89
N VAL A 227 -17.71 -3.22 -16.92
CA VAL A 227 -17.19 -1.86 -17.04
C VAL A 227 -17.69 -1.20 -18.32
N ALA A 228 -18.28 -0.02 -18.20
CA ALA A 228 -18.66 0.84 -19.31
C ALA A 228 -17.95 2.19 -19.20
N VAL A 229 -17.49 2.73 -20.31
CA VAL A 229 -16.78 4.02 -20.41
C VAL A 229 -17.48 4.91 -21.45
N ARG A 230 -17.28 6.21 -21.36
CA ARG A 230 -17.82 7.21 -22.29
C ARG A 230 -17.05 7.17 -23.62
N ASP A 231 -15.71 7.12 -23.53
CA ASP A 231 -14.80 7.09 -24.69
C ASP A 231 -13.73 6.00 -24.51
N PRO A 232 -13.83 4.87 -25.24
CA PRO A 232 -12.85 3.79 -25.14
C PRO A 232 -11.45 4.13 -25.65
N GLU A 233 -11.27 5.29 -26.31
CA GLU A 233 -9.95 5.78 -26.74
C GLU A 233 -9.26 6.66 -25.67
N LYS A 234 -10.03 7.10 -24.65
CA LYS A 234 -9.56 7.95 -23.55
C LYS A 234 -9.78 7.29 -22.18
N VAL A 235 -9.12 6.19 -21.95
CA VAL A 235 -9.24 5.41 -20.72
C VAL A 235 -7.88 5.28 -20.04
N VAL A 236 -7.86 5.48 -18.73
CA VAL A 236 -6.69 5.26 -17.87
C VAL A 236 -7.10 4.43 -16.67
N TRP A 237 -6.20 3.61 -16.15
CA TRP A 237 -6.45 2.95 -14.88
C TRP A 237 -5.64 3.60 -13.77
N LEU A 238 -6.21 3.63 -12.57
CA LEU A 238 -5.57 3.93 -11.29
C LEU A 238 -5.90 2.82 -10.31
N SER A 239 -5.21 2.75 -9.19
CA SER A 239 -5.51 1.73 -8.19
C SER A 239 -5.41 2.23 -6.75
N GLN A 240 -6.16 1.56 -5.87
CA GLN A 240 -5.98 1.62 -4.43
C GLN A 240 -4.56 1.17 -4.07
N THR A 241 -3.90 1.85 -3.12
CA THR A 241 -2.47 1.63 -2.82
C THR A 241 -2.16 0.31 -2.10
N THR A 242 -3.18 -0.41 -1.61
CA THR A 242 -3.03 -1.59 -0.73
C THR A 242 -3.53 -2.91 -1.34
N LEU A 243 -3.71 -2.97 -2.65
CA LEU A 243 -4.17 -4.17 -3.37
C LEU A 243 -3.08 -5.24 -3.50
N SER A 244 -3.49 -6.45 -3.89
CA SER A 244 -2.58 -7.48 -4.40
C SER A 244 -1.97 -7.02 -5.72
N VAL A 245 -0.64 -7.08 -5.83
CA VAL A 245 0.08 -6.75 -7.07
C VAL A 245 -0.35 -7.69 -8.20
N ASP A 246 -0.43 -8.99 -7.91
CA ASP A 246 -0.74 -10.00 -8.94
C ASP A 246 -2.19 -9.87 -9.43
N GLU A 247 -3.15 -9.65 -8.52
CA GLU A 247 -4.55 -9.44 -8.85
C GLU A 247 -4.76 -8.15 -9.65
N THR A 248 -4.09 -7.06 -9.27
CA THR A 248 -4.15 -5.79 -10.01
C THR A 248 -3.60 -5.96 -11.42
N LEU A 249 -2.46 -6.64 -11.59
CA LEU A 249 -1.90 -6.91 -12.90
C LEU A 249 -2.80 -7.82 -13.76
N ALA A 250 -3.46 -8.81 -13.16
CA ALA A 250 -4.45 -9.64 -13.85
C ALA A 250 -5.67 -8.82 -14.29
N THR A 251 -6.15 -7.91 -13.43
CA THR A 251 -7.25 -6.98 -13.77
C THR A 251 -6.87 -6.07 -14.92
N VAL A 252 -5.68 -5.44 -14.86
CA VAL A 252 -5.16 -4.57 -15.93
C VAL A 252 -5.00 -5.33 -17.25
N ALA A 253 -4.53 -6.58 -17.22
CA ALA A 253 -4.41 -7.39 -18.42
C ALA A 253 -5.78 -7.59 -19.11
N ARG A 254 -6.82 -7.91 -18.34
CA ARG A 254 -8.19 -8.02 -18.86
C ARG A 254 -8.77 -6.68 -19.33
N LEU A 255 -8.48 -5.59 -18.61
CA LEU A 255 -8.88 -4.26 -19.04
C LEU A 255 -8.24 -3.88 -20.39
N ARG A 256 -6.97 -4.24 -20.62
CA ARG A 256 -6.30 -4.02 -21.92
C ARG A 256 -6.89 -4.83 -23.06
N GLU A 257 -7.37 -6.03 -22.81
CA GLU A 257 -8.11 -6.81 -23.81
C GLU A 257 -9.40 -6.10 -24.22
N LYS A 258 -10.11 -5.48 -23.27
CA LYS A 258 -11.35 -4.75 -23.51
C LYS A 258 -11.13 -3.34 -24.08
N PHE A 259 -10.10 -2.64 -23.58
CA PHE A 259 -9.71 -1.27 -23.95
C PHE A 259 -8.27 -1.25 -24.46
N PRO A 260 -8.02 -1.50 -25.76
CA PRO A 260 -6.66 -1.63 -26.29
C PRO A 260 -5.80 -0.36 -26.17
N LEU A 261 -6.40 0.81 -25.97
CA LEU A 261 -5.73 2.10 -25.78
C LEU A 261 -5.64 2.51 -24.31
N LEU A 262 -5.93 1.58 -23.36
CA LEU A 262 -5.83 1.82 -21.92
C LEU A 262 -4.44 2.36 -21.55
N GLN A 263 -4.43 3.52 -20.91
CA GLN A 263 -3.18 4.15 -20.43
C GLN A 263 -2.82 3.67 -19.04
N ASP A 264 -1.52 3.65 -18.77
CA ASP A 264 -0.98 3.38 -17.45
C ASP A 264 -0.83 4.67 -16.63
N PRO A 265 -0.91 4.61 -15.28
CA PRO A 265 -0.49 5.71 -14.45
C PRO A 265 1.00 6.03 -14.69
N PRO A 266 1.45 7.27 -14.43
CA PRO A 266 2.85 7.67 -14.65
C PRO A 266 3.87 6.87 -13.83
N SER A 267 3.45 6.33 -12.69
CA SER A 267 4.21 5.45 -11.81
C SER A 267 3.25 4.53 -11.05
N ASP A 268 3.78 3.46 -10.43
CA ASP A 268 2.98 2.50 -9.68
C ASP A 268 2.11 3.18 -8.61
N ASP A 269 0.82 2.80 -8.55
CA ASP A 269 -0.09 3.27 -7.52
C ASP A 269 -0.04 2.37 -6.27
N ILE A 270 0.17 1.06 -6.44
CA ILE A 270 0.39 0.18 -5.29
C ILE A 270 1.67 0.63 -4.59
N CYS A 271 1.55 1.07 -3.35
CA CYS A 271 2.65 1.69 -2.64
C CYS A 271 3.80 0.70 -2.37
N TYR A 272 5.03 1.23 -2.28
CA TYR A 272 6.24 0.45 -2.01
C TYR A 272 6.10 -0.44 -0.77
N ALA A 273 5.42 0.05 0.26
CA ALA A 273 5.25 -0.69 1.50
C ALA A 273 4.38 -1.93 1.32
N THR A 274 3.33 -1.83 0.51
CA THR A 274 2.48 -2.96 0.10
C THR A 274 3.28 -3.96 -0.73
N GLN A 275 3.99 -3.48 -1.76
CA GLN A 275 4.81 -4.32 -2.65
C GLN A 275 5.88 -5.08 -1.86
N ASN A 276 6.63 -4.39 -0.99
CA ASN A 276 7.72 -4.99 -0.21
C ASN A 276 7.22 -6.06 0.76
N ARG A 277 6.08 -5.83 1.44
CA ARG A 277 5.50 -6.82 2.36
C ARG A 277 4.98 -8.04 1.61
N GLN A 278 4.33 -7.85 0.46
CA GLN A 278 3.92 -8.97 -0.40
C GLN A 278 5.13 -9.75 -0.93
N LEU A 279 6.22 -9.07 -1.34
CA LEU A 279 7.46 -9.72 -1.76
C LEU A 279 8.04 -10.59 -0.64
N ALA A 280 8.08 -10.09 0.59
CA ALA A 280 8.55 -10.85 1.75
C ALA A 280 7.71 -12.11 1.99
N VAL A 281 6.38 -11.98 1.92
CA VAL A 281 5.45 -13.11 2.05
C VAL A 281 5.67 -14.13 0.93
N LYS A 282 5.79 -13.71 -0.34
CA LYS A 282 6.04 -14.59 -1.48
C LYS A 282 7.34 -15.40 -1.33
N GLN A 283 8.38 -14.80 -0.75
CA GLN A 283 9.64 -15.51 -0.49
C GLN A 283 9.54 -16.52 0.66
N MET A 284 8.67 -16.29 1.62
CA MET A 284 8.52 -17.13 2.81
C MET A 284 7.48 -18.25 2.63
N ALA A 285 6.36 -17.95 1.96
CA ALA A 285 5.18 -18.81 1.88
C ALA A 285 5.50 -20.27 1.49
N PRO A 286 6.34 -20.57 0.47
CA PRO A 286 6.64 -21.95 0.10
C PRO A 286 7.42 -22.75 1.16
N ARG A 287 7.94 -22.05 2.19
CA ARG A 287 8.75 -22.64 3.27
C ARG A 287 7.95 -22.76 4.57
N CYS A 288 6.69 -22.31 4.60
CA CYS A 288 5.85 -22.20 5.79
C CYS A 288 4.71 -23.21 5.76
N ASP A 289 4.59 -24.03 6.82
CA ASP A 289 3.41 -24.86 7.04
C ASP A 289 2.21 -24.00 7.45
N LEU A 290 2.48 -22.91 8.17
CA LEU A 290 1.50 -21.95 8.65
C LEU A 290 2.06 -20.53 8.50
N MET A 291 1.25 -19.59 7.99
CA MET A 291 1.55 -18.16 7.98
C MET A 291 0.61 -17.43 8.95
N ILE A 292 1.18 -16.69 9.90
CA ILE A 292 0.45 -15.79 10.80
C ILE A 292 0.72 -14.36 10.35
N VAL A 293 -0.34 -13.67 9.96
CA VAL A 293 -0.32 -12.24 9.63
C VAL A 293 -0.92 -11.47 10.80
N VAL A 294 -0.14 -10.59 11.41
CA VAL A 294 -0.64 -9.68 12.43
C VAL A 294 -1.29 -8.49 11.76
N GLY A 295 -2.54 -8.18 12.11
CA GLY A 295 -3.30 -7.08 11.51
C GLY A 295 -4.80 -7.19 11.73
N SER A 296 -5.52 -6.11 11.45
CA SER A 296 -6.97 -6.03 11.62
C SER A 296 -7.71 -6.44 10.34
N ARG A 297 -8.90 -6.99 10.50
CA ARG A 297 -9.73 -7.50 9.38
C ARG A 297 -10.20 -6.42 8.40
N ASN A 298 -10.30 -5.18 8.86
CA ASN A 298 -10.64 -4.03 8.02
C ASN A 298 -9.40 -3.39 7.35
N SER A 299 -8.20 -3.94 7.58
CA SER A 299 -6.98 -3.50 6.90
C SER A 299 -6.80 -4.28 5.60
N SER A 300 -7.08 -3.65 4.46
CA SER A 300 -6.89 -4.24 3.13
C SER A 300 -5.46 -4.82 2.98
N ASN A 301 -4.42 -4.06 3.33
CA ASN A 301 -3.05 -4.56 3.28
C ASN A 301 -2.84 -5.85 4.09
N SER A 302 -3.40 -5.95 5.30
CA SER A 302 -3.24 -7.14 6.16
C SER A 302 -3.97 -8.36 5.60
N VAL A 303 -5.19 -8.18 5.10
CA VAL A 303 -5.99 -9.26 4.48
C VAL A 303 -5.26 -9.80 3.25
N ARG A 304 -4.77 -8.91 2.38
CA ARG A 304 -4.04 -9.30 1.16
C ARG A 304 -2.78 -10.11 1.46
N LEU A 305 -2.08 -9.89 2.57
CA LEU A 305 -0.91 -10.70 2.94
C LEU A 305 -1.27 -12.16 3.25
N VAL A 306 -2.45 -12.43 3.81
CA VAL A 306 -2.93 -13.80 4.02
C VAL A 306 -3.21 -14.47 2.69
N GLU A 307 -3.91 -13.79 1.79
CA GLU A 307 -4.25 -14.30 0.47
C GLU A 307 -2.99 -14.60 -0.36
N VAL A 308 -2.06 -13.64 -0.43
CA VAL A 308 -0.75 -13.82 -1.09
C VAL A 308 0.02 -15.00 -0.49
N ALA A 309 -0.04 -15.20 0.82
CA ALA A 309 0.62 -16.36 1.46
C ALA A 309 0.04 -17.68 0.96
N LEU A 310 -1.28 -17.80 0.91
CA LEU A 310 -1.97 -19.02 0.45
C LEU A 310 -1.75 -19.26 -1.05
N GLU A 311 -1.83 -18.25 -1.88
CA GLU A 311 -1.59 -18.31 -3.32
C GLU A 311 -0.17 -18.74 -3.66
N HIS A 312 0.82 -18.38 -2.79
CA HIS A 312 2.22 -18.69 -3.00
C HIS A 312 2.72 -19.89 -2.20
N GLY A 313 1.81 -20.74 -1.69
CA GLY A 313 2.12 -22.08 -1.23
C GLY A 313 2.36 -22.23 0.27
N ALA A 314 1.92 -21.31 1.11
CA ALA A 314 1.80 -21.55 2.54
C ALA A 314 0.74 -22.64 2.80
N GLY A 315 1.00 -23.56 3.72
CA GLY A 315 0.08 -24.64 4.04
C GLY A 315 -1.23 -24.16 4.66
N ALA A 316 -1.17 -23.11 5.47
CA ALA A 316 -2.30 -22.39 6.05
C ALA A 316 -1.95 -20.90 6.25
N GLY A 317 -2.96 -20.04 6.36
CA GLY A 317 -2.77 -18.61 6.61
C GLY A 317 -3.87 -18.06 7.51
N HIS A 318 -3.49 -17.31 8.56
CA HIS A 318 -4.43 -16.70 9.48
C HIS A 318 -4.06 -15.25 9.78
N LEU A 319 -5.12 -14.41 9.89
CA LEU A 319 -5.03 -13.02 10.30
C LEU A 319 -5.46 -12.91 11.78
N VAL A 320 -4.63 -12.27 12.59
CA VAL A 320 -4.90 -12.03 14.01
C VAL A 320 -4.60 -10.58 14.39
N ASP A 321 -5.45 -9.96 15.20
CA ASP A 321 -5.16 -8.66 15.81
C ASP A 321 -4.14 -8.81 16.95
N TYR A 322 -4.24 -9.89 17.74
CA TYR A 322 -3.45 -10.14 18.95
C TYR A 322 -2.98 -11.58 19.06
N ALA A 323 -1.88 -11.81 19.76
CA ALA A 323 -1.36 -13.16 20.04
C ALA A 323 -2.39 -14.08 20.72
N ALA A 324 -3.28 -13.51 21.53
CA ALA A 324 -4.35 -14.26 22.22
C ALA A 324 -5.41 -14.85 21.28
N GLU A 325 -5.50 -14.39 20.05
CA GLU A 325 -6.43 -14.91 19.04
C GLU A 325 -5.87 -16.15 18.30
N ILE A 326 -4.59 -16.49 18.52
CA ILE A 326 -3.99 -17.66 17.88
C ILE A 326 -4.51 -18.93 18.53
N ASP A 327 -5.20 -19.75 17.73
CA ASP A 327 -5.65 -21.06 18.20
C ASP A 327 -4.43 -22.03 18.26
N PRO A 328 -4.12 -22.61 19.45
CA PRO A 328 -3.06 -23.60 19.56
C PRO A 328 -3.21 -24.81 18.62
N ALA A 329 -4.44 -25.15 18.21
CA ALA A 329 -4.69 -26.23 17.27
C ALA A 329 -4.09 -25.96 15.87
N TRP A 330 -3.89 -24.70 15.49
CA TRP A 330 -3.22 -24.39 14.22
C TRP A 330 -1.76 -24.86 14.18
N LEU A 331 -1.14 -25.10 15.34
CA LEU A 331 0.26 -25.56 15.44
C LEU A 331 0.40 -27.08 15.39
N GLU A 332 -0.70 -27.83 15.24
CA GLU A 332 -0.64 -29.29 15.14
C GLU A 332 0.09 -29.69 13.84
N SER A 333 1.17 -30.46 13.98
CA SER A 333 2.02 -30.90 12.88
C SER A 333 2.76 -29.79 12.10
N VAL A 334 2.79 -28.57 12.62
CA VAL A 334 3.51 -27.42 12.02
C VAL A 334 4.96 -27.43 12.50
N ALA A 335 5.91 -27.41 11.59
CA ALA A 335 7.33 -27.25 11.88
C ALA A 335 7.82 -25.82 11.64
N THR A 336 7.35 -25.17 10.59
CA THR A 336 7.78 -23.83 10.22
C THR A 336 6.58 -22.87 10.22
N VAL A 337 6.62 -21.86 11.10
CA VAL A 337 5.64 -20.77 11.16
C VAL A 337 6.23 -19.52 10.51
N GLY A 338 5.59 -18.98 9.49
CA GLY A 338 5.88 -17.65 8.97
C GLY A 338 5.14 -16.60 9.78
N VAL A 339 5.82 -15.51 10.14
CA VAL A 339 5.23 -14.36 10.82
C VAL A 339 5.51 -13.09 10.03
N THR A 340 4.44 -12.35 9.74
CA THR A 340 4.50 -11.02 9.12
C THR A 340 3.45 -10.11 9.74
N SER A 341 3.40 -8.86 9.33
CA SER A 341 2.34 -7.94 9.75
C SER A 341 2.02 -6.91 8.67
N GLY A 342 0.79 -6.40 8.71
CA GLY A 342 0.37 -5.30 7.86
C GLY A 342 1.11 -4.00 8.16
N ALA A 343 1.01 -3.06 7.22
CA ALA A 343 1.66 -1.75 7.27
C ALA A 343 1.13 -0.82 8.38
N SER A 344 -0.01 -1.16 9.00
CA SER A 344 -0.62 -0.41 10.11
C SER A 344 -0.36 -1.00 11.50
N VAL A 345 0.51 -2.00 11.61
CA VAL A 345 0.72 -2.78 12.84
C VAL A 345 1.95 -2.30 13.59
N PRO A 346 1.84 -1.90 14.85
CA PRO A 346 3.01 -1.59 15.67
C PRO A 346 3.80 -2.85 16.02
N GLU A 347 5.12 -2.75 16.07
CA GLU A 347 6.05 -3.88 16.28
C GLU A 347 5.80 -4.63 17.59
N ILE A 348 5.20 -3.99 18.59
CA ILE A 348 4.88 -4.62 19.88
C ILE A 348 3.96 -5.84 19.68
N LEU A 349 2.96 -5.76 18.79
CA LEU A 349 2.05 -6.87 18.52
C LEU A 349 2.74 -8.06 17.85
N VAL A 350 3.73 -7.80 17.00
CA VAL A 350 4.55 -8.87 16.40
C VAL A 350 5.42 -9.54 17.46
N ARG A 351 6.01 -8.75 18.37
CA ARG A 351 6.80 -9.29 19.49
C ARG A 351 5.96 -10.18 20.40
N ASP A 352 4.72 -9.79 20.68
CA ASP A 352 3.79 -10.61 21.47
C ASP A 352 3.50 -11.96 20.80
N VAL A 353 3.30 -11.97 19.48
CA VAL A 353 3.13 -13.22 18.71
C VAL A 353 4.40 -14.07 18.76
N LEU A 354 5.57 -13.50 18.61
CA LEU A 354 6.84 -14.22 18.70
C LEU A 354 7.06 -14.82 20.11
N ALA A 355 6.74 -14.05 21.18
CA ALA A 355 6.83 -14.55 22.55
C ALA A 355 5.85 -15.71 22.79
N TRP A 356 4.61 -15.57 22.30
CA TRP A 356 3.60 -16.64 22.38
C TRP A 356 4.03 -17.93 21.65
N LEU A 357 4.66 -17.81 20.48
CA LEU A 357 5.21 -18.94 19.72
C LEU A 357 6.42 -19.57 20.42
N ALA A 358 7.32 -18.75 21.01
CA ALA A 358 8.49 -19.23 21.74
C ALA A 358 8.12 -20.13 22.93
N GLU A 359 7.08 -19.78 23.69
CA GLU A 359 6.54 -20.60 24.77
C GLU A 359 6.05 -21.98 24.32
N ARG A 360 5.77 -22.15 22.99
CA ARG A 360 5.28 -23.40 22.37
C ARG A 360 6.36 -24.14 21.58
N GLY A 361 7.62 -23.73 21.80
CA GLY A 361 8.80 -24.40 21.23
C GLY A 361 9.31 -23.81 19.92
N TYR A 362 8.74 -22.71 19.40
CA TYR A 362 9.20 -22.00 18.20
C TYR A 362 10.16 -20.86 18.61
N ALA A 363 11.28 -21.20 19.27
CA ALA A 363 12.24 -20.22 19.77
C ALA A 363 13.30 -19.80 18.73
N GLU A 364 13.50 -20.61 17.68
CA GLU A 364 14.43 -20.30 16.59
C GLU A 364 13.73 -19.35 15.60
N VAL A 365 14.29 -18.14 15.43
CA VAL A 365 13.75 -17.12 14.52
C VAL A 365 14.77 -16.80 13.44
N GLU A 366 14.42 -17.05 12.18
CA GLU A 366 15.16 -16.64 10.99
C GLU A 366 14.47 -15.41 10.38
N THR A 367 15.17 -14.29 10.24
CA THR A 367 14.61 -13.12 9.54
C THR A 367 14.84 -13.23 8.03
N VAL A 368 13.77 -13.16 7.25
CA VAL A 368 13.79 -13.14 5.78
C VAL A 368 13.68 -11.70 5.32
N VAL A 369 14.77 -11.15 4.81
CA VAL A 369 14.85 -9.75 4.34
C VAL A 369 14.57 -9.70 2.86
N ALA A 370 13.43 -9.14 2.46
CA ALA A 370 13.03 -8.97 1.06
C ALA A 370 13.39 -7.57 0.51
N ALA A 371 13.32 -6.54 1.35
CA ALA A 371 13.64 -5.16 1.00
C ALA A 371 14.10 -4.38 2.24
N GLN A 372 14.71 -3.21 2.01
CA GLN A 372 15.01 -2.24 3.07
C GLN A 372 14.19 -0.99 2.82
N GLU A 373 13.56 -0.46 3.87
CA GLU A 373 12.76 0.75 3.84
C GLU A 373 13.45 1.83 4.66
N SER A 374 13.67 2.99 4.07
CA SER A 374 14.30 4.15 4.71
C SER A 374 13.50 5.44 4.51
N LEU A 375 12.36 5.36 3.81
CA LEU A 375 11.51 6.50 3.53
C LEU A 375 10.87 7.01 4.83
N LEU A 376 10.88 8.34 5.00
CA LEU A 376 10.20 9.06 6.08
C LEU A 376 9.43 10.21 5.46
N PHE A 377 8.19 10.41 5.89
CA PHE A 377 7.39 11.56 5.46
C PHE A 377 7.33 12.63 6.53
N ALA A 378 7.45 13.88 6.13
CA ALA A 378 7.24 15.02 7.01
C ALA A 378 5.78 15.06 7.53
N LEU A 379 5.59 15.54 8.75
CA LEU A 379 4.25 15.75 9.32
C LEU A 379 3.43 16.74 8.48
N PRO A 380 2.07 16.74 8.60
CA PRO A 380 1.23 17.70 7.90
C PRO A 380 1.66 19.14 8.13
N HIS A 381 1.62 19.96 7.08
CA HIS A 381 2.05 21.36 7.16
C HIS A 381 1.29 22.16 8.23
N GLU A 382 0.00 21.87 8.43
CA GLU A 382 -0.86 22.49 9.43
C GLU A 382 -0.33 22.28 10.84
N LEU A 383 0.21 21.09 11.11
CA LEU A 383 0.78 20.73 12.40
C LEU A 383 2.19 21.30 12.58
N ARG A 384 3.03 21.21 11.54
CA ARG A 384 4.44 21.67 11.58
C ARG A 384 4.57 23.16 11.96
N ARG A 385 3.63 24.00 11.53
CA ARG A 385 3.63 25.44 11.88
C ARG A 385 3.55 25.72 13.38
N ASP A 386 2.99 24.79 14.12
CA ASP A 386 2.74 24.93 15.56
C ASP A 386 3.74 24.12 16.41
N LEU A 387 4.64 23.37 15.76
CA LEU A 387 5.70 22.63 16.44
C LEU A 387 6.77 23.57 17.01
N PRO A 388 7.45 23.18 18.10
CA PRO A 388 8.68 23.85 18.55
C PRO A 388 9.72 23.91 17.42
N PRO A 389 10.57 24.96 17.35
CA PRO A 389 11.52 25.14 16.24
C PRO A 389 12.49 23.98 16.01
N GLU A 390 12.86 23.27 17.08
CA GLU A 390 13.73 22.08 17.02
C GLU A 390 13.05 20.90 16.31
N ASP A 391 11.78 20.63 16.62
CA ASP A 391 10.98 19.58 15.99
C ASP A 391 10.66 19.93 14.53
N ALA A 392 10.34 21.21 14.27
CA ALA A 392 10.07 21.70 12.91
C ALA A 392 11.29 21.53 12.00
N ALA A 393 12.49 21.84 12.46
CA ALA A 393 13.74 21.68 11.69
C ALA A 393 14.06 20.21 11.35
N GLU A 394 13.65 19.25 12.16
CA GLU A 394 13.75 17.83 11.86
C GLU A 394 12.78 17.42 10.74
N GLN A 395 11.55 17.92 10.80
CA GLN A 395 10.52 17.66 9.77
C GLN A 395 10.89 18.26 8.41
N ASP A 396 11.52 19.44 8.38
CA ASP A 396 11.98 20.06 7.12
C ASP A 396 13.08 19.22 6.44
N ARG A 397 13.93 18.52 7.22
CA ARG A 397 14.90 17.56 6.66
C ARG A 397 14.24 16.34 6.03
N HIS A 398 13.14 15.84 6.63
CA HIS A 398 12.37 14.72 6.06
C HIS A 398 11.72 15.13 4.74
N GLU A 399 11.12 16.33 4.66
CA GLU A 399 10.50 16.85 3.43
C GLU A 399 11.52 17.05 2.30
N ALA A 400 12.69 17.56 2.62
CA ALA A 400 13.76 17.74 1.64
C ALA A 400 14.28 16.39 1.09
N ALA A 401 14.32 15.35 1.94
CA ALA A 401 14.70 14.01 1.52
C ALA A 401 13.64 13.36 0.62
N ASP A 402 12.34 13.57 0.92
CA ASP A 402 11.22 13.07 0.11
C ASP A 402 11.19 13.75 -1.28
N THR A 403 11.36 15.07 -1.32
CA THR A 403 11.41 15.83 -2.59
C THR A 403 12.58 15.42 -3.49
N ALA A 404 13.67 14.91 -2.95
CA ALA A 404 14.81 14.45 -3.71
C ALA A 404 14.64 13.06 -4.34
N LEU A 405 13.60 12.32 -3.93
CA LEU A 405 13.27 10.97 -4.42
C LEU A 405 12.22 10.97 -5.55
N HIS A 406 11.59 12.12 -5.82
CA HIS A 406 10.60 12.37 -6.87
C HIS A 406 11.14 13.33 -7.94
#